data_f35b3577beb1cf800d6dec7bc969b4ca
#
_entry.id   f35b3577beb1cf800d6dec7bc969b4ca
#
_cell.length_a   1.000
_cell.length_b   1.000
_cell.length_c   1.000
_cell.angle_alpha   90.00
_cell.angle_beta   90.00
_cell.angle_gamma   90.00
#
_symmetry.space_group_name_H-M   'P 1'
#
loop_
_entity.id
_entity.type
_entity.pdbx_description
1 polymer ?
#
loop_
_entity_poly.entity_id
_entity_poly.type
_entity_poly.pdbx_seq_one_letter_code
_entity_poly.pdbx_strand_id
1 'polypeptide(L)'
;DLPFSKYAETVTVHLGGSLNPNAKVPNGMSIEDNPYTRFLKDDLNIEVVYDWVASSSDAGEKMNLCIGSGTIPELMNVNAAQYRALLKYDMIQPLDQYFDDYASDTLKGYVESGGEELKKCISNDKGEMMAIPAPNITASGINEMWIRQDWLDNLGLEVPRTWDELVTVAEAFVTQDP
;
A
#
# COMPACT_ATOMS: atom_id res chain seq x y z
N ASP A 1 25.15 -10.66 -7.55
CA ASP A 1 24.58 -9.77 -8.55
C ASP A 1 24.46 -8.36 -7.97
N LEU A 2 24.73 -7.34 -8.79
CA LEU A 2 24.61 -5.95 -8.37
C LEU A 2 23.12 -5.52 -8.43
N PRO A 3 22.65 -4.70 -7.49
CA PRO A 3 21.31 -4.13 -7.56
C PRO A 3 21.12 -3.43 -8.93
N PHE A 4 19.95 -3.63 -9.56
CA PHE A 4 19.62 -3.11 -10.88
C PHE A 4 20.52 -3.60 -12.04
N SER A 5 21.25 -4.71 -11.88
CA SER A 5 21.90 -5.35 -13.02
C SER A 5 20.88 -6.12 -13.87
N LYS A 6 21.10 -6.10 -15.18
CA LYS A 6 20.23 -6.80 -16.13
C LYS A 6 20.45 -8.31 -16.03
N TYR A 7 19.38 -9.06 -15.88
CA TYR A 7 19.44 -10.52 -15.92
C TYR A 7 19.83 -11.02 -17.32
N ALA A 8 20.63 -12.06 -17.36
CA ALA A 8 21.09 -12.67 -18.63
C ALA A 8 19.91 -13.35 -19.36
N GLU A 9 19.01 -13.97 -18.62
CA GLU A 9 17.78 -14.60 -19.11
C GLU A 9 16.58 -13.81 -18.60
N THR A 10 15.46 -13.85 -19.32
CA THR A 10 14.24 -13.17 -18.88
C THR A 10 13.70 -13.86 -17.64
N VAL A 11 13.50 -13.05 -16.58
CA VAL A 11 12.84 -13.49 -15.36
C VAL A 11 11.39 -13.03 -15.43
N THR A 12 10.46 -13.98 -15.38
CA THR A 12 9.02 -13.66 -15.29
C THR A 12 8.58 -13.63 -13.84
N VAL A 13 7.85 -12.58 -13.46
CA VAL A 13 7.31 -12.43 -12.09
C VAL A 13 5.80 -12.27 -12.16
N HIS A 14 5.08 -13.11 -11.43
CA HIS A 14 3.63 -13.15 -11.36
C HIS A 14 3.08 -12.30 -10.22
N LEU A 15 2.16 -11.38 -10.52
CA LEU A 15 1.60 -10.38 -9.61
C LEU A 15 0.07 -10.44 -9.55
N GLY A 16 -0.48 -10.09 -8.37
CA GLY A 16 -1.86 -9.65 -8.26
C GLY A 16 -1.92 -8.12 -8.33
N GLY A 17 -2.73 -7.58 -9.22
CA GLY A 17 -2.85 -6.14 -9.45
C GLY A 17 -4.15 -5.53 -8.93
N SER A 18 -4.08 -4.30 -8.40
CA SER A 18 -5.26 -3.49 -8.14
C SER A 18 -5.17 -2.13 -8.82
N LEU A 19 -6.29 -1.68 -9.39
CA LEU A 19 -6.38 -0.39 -10.06
C LEU A 19 -7.57 0.39 -9.51
N ASN A 20 -7.33 1.64 -9.12
CA ASN A 20 -8.44 2.53 -8.78
C ASN A 20 -9.26 2.80 -10.06
N PRO A 21 -10.56 2.48 -10.09
CA PRO A 21 -11.40 2.66 -11.27
C PRO A 21 -11.51 4.13 -11.72
N ASN A 22 -11.24 5.08 -10.82
CA ASN A 22 -11.23 6.51 -11.10
C ASN A 22 -9.82 7.03 -11.46
N ALA A 23 -8.81 6.18 -11.50
CA ALA A 23 -7.46 6.60 -11.88
C ALA A 23 -7.43 7.02 -13.36
N LYS A 24 -6.96 8.24 -13.60
CA LYS A 24 -6.71 8.72 -14.97
C LYS A 24 -5.36 8.19 -15.42
N VAL A 25 -5.40 7.08 -16.13
CA VAL A 25 -4.19 6.53 -16.75
C VAL A 25 -3.91 7.35 -18.04
N PRO A 26 -2.69 7.84 -18.27
CA PRO A 26 -2.34 8.54 -19.50
C PRO A 26 -2.64 7.69 -20.75
N ASN A 27 -3.02 8.37 -21.85
CA ASN A 27 -3.38 7.70 -23.10
C ASN A 27 -2.25 6.75 -23.58
N GLY A 28 -2.64 5.54 -23.93
CA GLY A 28 -1.73 4.48 -24.40
C GLY A 28 -0.95 3.76 -23.31
N MET A 29 -1.30 3.96 -22.04
CA MET A 29 -0.75 3.22 -20.91
C MET A 29 -1.79 2.32 -20.26
N SER A 30 -1.33 1.28 -19.59
CA SER A 30 -2.12 0.36 -18.77
C SER A 30 -1.34 -0.04 -17.51
N ILE A 31 -1.95 -0.85 -16.64
CA ILE A 31 -1.22 -1.44 -15.52
C ILE A 31 -0.08 -2.35 -16.02
N GLU A 32 -0.27 -2.98 -17.17
CA GLU A 32 0.68 -3.93 -17.78
C GLU A 32 1.72 -3.23 -18.66
N ASP A 33 1.39 -2.07 -19.23
CA ASP A 33 2.28 -1.31 -20.12
C ASP A 33 2.39 0.15 -19.67
N ASN A 34 3.41 0.45 -18.91
CA ASN A 34 3.72 1.77 -18.35
C ASN A 34 5.25 1.95 -18.18
N PRO A 35 5.75 3.11 -17.83
CA PRO A 35 7.19 3.35 -17.70
C PRO A 35 7.89 2.39 -16.72
N TYR A 36 7.22 1.93 -15.66
CA TYR A 36 7.81 1.01 -14.69
C TYR A 36 7.95 -0.40 -15.26
N THR A 37 6.91 -0.93 -15.89
CA THR A 37 6.95 -2.27 -16.51
C THR A 37 7.92 -2.30 -17.69
N ARG A 38 8.01 -1.22 -18.48
CA ARG A 38 9.00 -1.08 -19.55
C ARG A 38 10.41 -1.04 -18.99
N PHE A 39 10.68 -0.25 -17.94
CA PHE A 39 11.98 -0.23 -17.28
C PHE A 39 12.39 -1.62 -16.77
N LEU A 40 11.48 -2.34 -16.10
CA LEU A 40 11.74 -3.69 -15.64
C LEU A 40 12.11 -4.62 -16.80
N LYS A 41 11.39 -4.53 -17.92
CA LYS A 41 11.62 -5.37 -19.11
C LYS A 41 12.89 -5.00 -19.85
N ASP A 42 13.06 -3.72 -20.21
CA ASP A 42 14.09 -3.26 -21.10
C ASP A 42 15.45 -3.16 -20.42
N ASP A 43 15.49 -2.67 -19.20
CA ASP A 43 16.71 -2.42 -18.45
C ASP A 43 17.13 -3.59 -17.56
N LEU A 44 16.17 -4.33 -16.97
CA LEU A 44 16.47 -5.41 -16.04
C LEU A 44 16.19 -6.81 -16.59
N ASN A 45 15.52 -6.93 -17.74
CA ASN A 45 15.08 -8.20 -18.34
C ASN A 45 14.11 -8.96 -17.41
N ILE A 46 13.22 -8.21 -16.72
CA ILE A 46 12.16 -8.75 -15.87
C ILE A 46 10.82 -8.52 -16.56
N GLU A 47 10.10 -9.60 -16.83
CA GLU A 47 8.73 -9.56 -17.37
C GLU A 47 7.71 -9.69 -16.25
N VAL A 48 6.86 -8.66 -16.09
CA VAL A 48 5.77 -8.68 -15.12
C VAL A 48 4.52 -9.22 -15.77
N VAL A 49 3.93 -10.25 -15.16
CA VAL A 49 2.67 -10.86 -15.59
C VAL A 49 1.65 -10.69 -14.47
N TYR A 50 0.52 -10.09 -14.79
CA TYR A 50 -0.59 -9.98 -13.82
C TYR A 50 -1.51 -11.19 -13.96
N ASP A 51 -1.51 -12.10 -12.98
CA ASP A 51 -2.43 -13.23 -12.92
C ASP A 51 -3.89 -12.78 -12.84
N TRP A 52 -4.09 -11.60 -12.24
CA TRP A 52 -5.37 -10.92 -12.20
C TRP A 52 -5.18 -9.42 -11.93
N VAL A 53 -6.12 -8.63 -12.42
CA VAL A 53 -6.28 -7.21 -12.08
C VAL A 53 -7.71 -6.99 -11.63
N ALA A 54 -7.89 -6.38 -10.47
CA ALA A 54 -9.20 -6.06 -9.91
C ALA A 54 -9.30 -4.57 -9.58
N SER A 55 -10.52 -4.07 -9.37
CA SER A 55 -10.69 -2.73 -8.82
C SER A 55 -10.10 -2.67 -7.40
N SER A 56 -9.69 -1.49 -6.94
CA SER A 56 -9.17 -1.34 -5.57
C SER A 56 -10.19 -1.72 -4.48
N SER A 57 -11.50 -1.68 -4.78
CA SER A 57 -12.56 -2.19 -3.90
C SER A 57 -12.64 -3.71 -3.85
N ASP A 58 -12.34 -4.40 -4.94
CA ASP A 58 -12.56 -5.83 -5.11
C ASP A 58 -11.28 -6.66 -4.95
N ALA A 59 -10.12 -6.01 -4.98
CA ALA A 59 -8.81 -6.67 -4.90
C ALA A 59 -8.65 -7.52 -3.63
N GLY A 60 -9.22 -7.06 -2.51
CA GLY A 60 -9.20 -7.80 -1.25
C GLY A 60 -9.98 -9.11 -1.32
N GLU A 61 -11.17 -9.11 -1.95
CA GLU A 61 -11.97 -10.30 -2.16
C GLU A 61 -11.29 -11.26 -3.14
N LYS A 62 -10.75 -10.74 -4.23
CA LYS A 62 -9.99 -11.54 -5.20
C LYS A 62 -8.81 -12.25 -4.55
N MET A 63 -8.06 -11.55 -3.69
CA MET A 63 -6.96 -12.16 -2.94
C MET A 63 -7.45 -13.25 -1.98
N ASN A 64 -8.58 -13.06 -1.31
CA ASN A 64 -9.17 -14.09 -0.44
C ASN A 64 -9.52 -15.36 -1.24
N LEU A 65 -10.03 -15.21 -2.47
CA LEU A 65 -10.30 -16.35 -3.37
C LEU A 65 -9.02 -17.06 -3.76
N CYS A 66 -7.95 -16.33 -4.09
CA CYS A 66 -6.64 -16.91 -4.41
C CYS A 66 -6.05 -17.69 -3.22
N ILE A 67 -6.15 -17.15 -2.01
CA ILE A 67 -5.70 -17.84 -0.79
C ILE A 67 -6.55 -19.10 -0.55
N GLY A 68 -7.88 -19.00 -0.69
CA GLY A 68 -8.79 -20.13 -0.49
C GLY A 68 -8.63 -21.26 -1.51
N SER A 69 -8.22 -20.94 -2.75
CA SER A 69 -7.96 -21.92 -3.80
C SER A 69 -6.51 -22.45 -3.82
N GLY A 70 -5.60 -21.84 -3.07
CA GLY A 70 -4.18 -22.18 -3.10
C GLY A 70 -3.43 -21.67 -4.35
N THR A 71 -4.02 -20.74 -5.09
CA THR A 71 -3.44 -20.18 -6.35
C THR A 71 -3.04 -18.72 -6.13
N ILE A 72 -2.06 -18.50 -5.27
CA ILE A 72 -1.53 -17.15 -5.00
C ILE A 72 -0.48 -16.74 -6.05
N PRO A 73 -0.40 -15.45 -6.42
CA PRO A 73 0.70 -14.93 -7.22
C PRO A 73 2.02 -14.92 -6.43
N GLU A 74 3.14 -14.81 -7.13
CA GLU A 74 4.48 -14.82 -6.50
C GLU A 74 4.72 -13.56 -5.66
N LEU A 75 4.21 -12.41 -6.11
CA LEU A 75 4.28 -11.16 -5.36
C LEU A 75 2.87 -10.57 -5.19
N MET A 76 2.52 -10.23 -3.96
CA MET A 76 1.19 -9.78 -3.61
C MET A 76 1.19 -8.77 -2.47
N ASN A 77 0.23 -7.87 -2.50
CA ASN A 77 -0.05 -6.98 -1.38
C ASN A 77 -1.23 -7.55 -0.58
N VAL A 78 -1.05 -7.72 0.72
CA VAL A 78 -2.03 -8.36 1.60
C VAL A 78 -2.27 -7.55 2.86
N ASN A 79 -3.49 -7.62 3.40
CA ASN A 79 -3.81 -7.09 4.70
C ASN A 79 -3.44 -8.09 5.83
N ALA A 80 -3.53 -7.64 7.08
CA ALA A 80 -3.16 -8.45 8.24
C ALA A 80 -3.98 -9.75 8.39
N ALA A 81 -5.24 -9.80 7.95
CA ALA A 81 -6.05 -11.01 8.00
C ALA A 81 -5.60 -12.03 6.95
N GLN A 82 -5.33 -11.56 5.73
CA GLN A 82 -4.79 -12.36 4.64
C GLN A 82 -3.39 -12.89 4.97
N TYR A 83 -2.52 -12.04 5.53
CA TYR A 83 -1.20 -12.45 5.99
C TYR A 83 -1.27 -13.59 7.01
N ARG A 84 -2.15 -13.49 8.02
CA ARG A 84 -2.35 -14.57 8.98
C ARG A 84 -2.86 -15.85 8.34
N ALA A 85 -3.71 -15.76 7.33
CA ALA A 85 -4.18 -16.93 6.58
C ALA A 85 -3.03 -17.60 5.80
N LEU A 86 -2.19 -16.80 5.12
CA LEU A 86 -1.01 -17.29 4.41
C LEU A 86 -0.02 -18.01 5.34
N LEU A 87 0.22 -17.47 6.53
CA LEU A 87 1.04 -18.13 7.56
C LEU A 87 0.40 -19.45 8.02
N LYS A 88 -0.89 -19.43 8.32
CA LYS A 88 -1.62 -20.61 8.81
C LYS A 88 -1.61 -21.76 7.82
N TYR A 89 -1.64 -21.47 6.53
CA TYR A 89 -1.65 -22.49 5.46
C TYR A 89 -0.29 -22.77 4.85
N ASP A 90 0.79 -22.23 5.44
CA ASP A 90 2.19 -22.43 4.99
C ASP A 90 2.39 -22.07 3.51
N MET A 91 1.79 -20.92 3.09
CA MET A 91 1.77 -20.49 1.69
C MET A 91 2.88 -19.46 1.36
N ILE A 92 3.64 -19.02 2.34
CA ILE A 92 4.75 -18.06 2.20
C ILE A 92 5.98 -18.57 2.93
N GLN A 93 7.14 -18.09 2.55
CA GLN A 93 8.45 -18.55 3.06
C GLN A 93 9.16 -17.46 3.87
N PRO A 94 10.12 -17.84 4.74
CA PRO A 94 11.00 -16.89 5.42
C PRO A 94 11.81 -16.04 4.43
N LEU A 95 11.96 -14.76 4.75
CA LEU A 95 12.64 -13.77 3.93
C LEU A 95 13.95 -13.25 4.55
N ASP A 96 14.31 -13.65 5.76
CA ASP A 96 15.43 -13.09 6.52
C ASP A 96 16.71 -13.01 5.70
N GLN A 97 17.16 -14.14 5.13
CA GLN A 97 18.38 -14.17 4.35
C GLN A 97 18.30 -13.26 3.12
N TYR A 98 17.17 -13.29 2.40
CA TYR A 98 17.00 -12.44 1.22
C TYR A 98 16.94 -10.94 1.59
N PHE A 99 16.32 -10.63 2.72
CA PHE A 99 16.27 -9.27 3.22
C PHE A 99 17.66 -8.77 3.64
N ASP A 100 18.44 -9.58 4.32
CA ASP A 100 19.80 -9.23 4.74
C ASP A 100 20.72 -9.02 3.54
N ASP A 101 20.64 -9.90 2.53
CA ASP A 101 21.54 -9.90 1.38
C ASP A 101 21.16 -8.83 0.33
N TYR A 102 19.88 -8.53 0.14
CA TYR A 102 19.40 -7.74 -1.01
C TYR A 102 18.63 -6.47 -0.65
N ALA A 103 18.15 -6.32 0.58
CA ALA A 103 17.42 -5.10 0.93
C ALA A 103 18.35 -3.89 0.96
N SER A 104 17.88 -2.77 0.36
CA SER A 104 18.60 -1.50 0.42
C SER A 104 18.65 -0.95 1.86
N ASP A 105 19.65 -0.11 2.15
CA ASP A 105 19.76 0.57 3.45
C ASP A 105 18.49 1.36 3.79
N THR A 106 17.85 1.95 2.77
CA THR A 106 16.56 2.65 2.94
C THR A 106 15.48 1.71 3.41
N LEU A 107 15.33 0.52 2.79
CA LEU A 107 14.32 -0.45 3.19
C LEU A 107 14.60 -1.02 4.58
N LYS A 108 15.88 -1.30 4.90
CA LYS A 108 16.31 -1.72 6.23
C LYS A 108 15.96 -0.67 7.28
N GLY A 109 16.26 0.62 7.00
CA GLY A 109 15.90 1.74 7.87
C GLY A 109 14.39 1.87 8.09
N TYR A 110 13.56 1.59 7.08
CA TYR A 110 12.10 1.56 7.23
C TYR A 110 11.63 0.48 8.20
N VAL A 111 12.13 -0.73 8.04
CA VAL A 111 11.76 -1.84 8.93
C VAL A 111 12.23 -1.57 10.35
N GLU A 112 13.44 -1.06 10.53
CA GLU A 112 13.99 -0.69 11.83
C GLU A 112 13.19 0.44 12.52
N SER A 113 12.71 1.42 11.76
CA SER A 113 11.92 2.54 12.29
C SER A 113 10.59 2.10 12.91
N GLY A 114 10.03 0.98 12.48
CA GLY A 114 8.82 0.39 13.03
C GLY A 114 9.04 -0.36 14.36
N GLY A 115 10.29 -0.58 14.75
CA GLY A 115 10.67 -1.20 16.01
C GLY A 115 10.16 -2.64 16.19
N GLU A 116 10.16 -3.09 17.43
CA GLU A 116 9.77 -4.46 17.79
C GLU A 116 8.30 -4.80 17.47
N GLU A 117 7.41 -3.81 17.52
CA GLU A 117 5.99 -4.01 17.19
C GLU A 117 5.81 -4.38 15.72
N LEU A 118 6.50 -3.67 14.82
CA LEU A 118 6.45 -3.98 13.39
C LEU A 118 7.07 -5.35 13.10
N LYS A 119 8.21 -5.65 13.71
CA LYS A 119 8.88 -6.95 13.55
C LYS A 119 7.96 -8.10 13.95
N LYS A 120 7.26 -7.99 15.08
CA LYS A 120 6.26 -8.99 15.49
C LYS A 120 5.12 -9.15 14.48
N CYS A 121 4.67 -8.05 13.86
CA CYS A 121 3.58 -8.09 12.88
C CYS A 121 3.94 -8.84 11.59
N ILE A 122 5.23 -8.86 11.21
CA ILE A 122 5.72 -9.47 9.96
C ILE A 122 6.42 -10.80 10.16
N SER A 123 6.54 -11.27 11.41
CA SER A 123 7.20 -12.53 11.74
C SER A 123 6.21 -13.66 12.05
N ASN A 124 6.68 -14.89 11.87
CA ASN A 124 5.99 -16.08 12.35
C ASN A 124 6.29 -16.36 13.83
N ASP A 125 5.75 -17.44 14.37
CA ASP A 125 5.94 -17.85 15.77
C ASP A 125 7.39 -18.21 16.11
N LYS A 126 8.25 -18.45 15.11
CA LYS A 126 9.68 -18.71 15.30
C LYS A 126 10.52 -17.43 15.27
N GLY A 127 9.92 -16.28 14.98
CA GLY A 127 10.58 -15.00 14.83
C GLY A 127 11.20 -14.78 13.44
N GLU A 128 10.92 -15.66 12.46
CA GLU A 128 11.37 -15.52 11.08
C GLU A 128 10.50 -14.47 10.34
N MET A 129 11.14 -13.58 9.60
CA MET A 129 10.47 -12.56 8.78
C MET A 129 9.76 -13.19 7.59
N MET A 130 8.44 -13.04 7.52
CA MET A 130 7.60 -13.67 6.48
C MET A 130 7.02 -12.69 5.48
N ALA A 131 7.16 -11.38 5.70
CA ALA A 131 6.66 -10.35 4.81
C ALA A 131 7.52 -9.09 4.91
N ILE A 132 7.59 -8.33 3.82
CA ILE A 132 8.15 -6.98 3.82
C ILE A 132 7.01 -6.03 4.15
N PRO A 133 7.10 -5.22 5.21
CA PRO A 133 6.03 -4.31 5.59
C PRO A 133 5.99 -3.09 4.65
N ALA A 134 4.80 -2.54 4.46
CA ALA A 134 4.59 -1.22 3.86
C ALA A 134 4.15 -0.23 4.96
N PRO A 135 5.05 0.23 5.83
CA PRO A 135 4.69 1.11 6.94
C PRO A 135 4.27 2.48 6.42
N ASN A 136 3.21 3.03 7.00
CA ASN A 136 2.85 4.42 6.79
C ASN A 136 3.66 5.30 7.75
N ILE A 137 4.87 5.66 7.34
CA ILE A 137 5.79 6.49 8.12
C ILE A 137 5.67 7.98 7.81
N THR A 138 4.74 8.35 6.93
CA THR A 138 4.51 9.73 6.55
C THR A 138 3.34 10.33 7.32
N ALA A 139 3.21 11.64 7.28
CA ALA A 139 2.05 12.36 7.82
C ALA A 139 0.74 12.10 7.06
N SER A 140 0.71 11.19 6.09
CA SER A 140 -0.46 10.89 5.25
C SER A 140 -1.67 10.34 6.01
N GLY A 141 -1.47 9.88 7.26
CA GLY A 141 -2.56 9.47 8.17
C GLY A 141 -3.06 10.58 9.09
N ILE A 142 -2.45 11.76 9.06
CA ILE A 142 -2.87 12.91 9.85
C ILE A 142 -4.02 13.59 9.10
N ASN A 143 -5.18 13.64 9.74
CA ASN A 143 -6.32 14.37 9.22
C ASN A 143 -6.32 15.78 9.81
N GLU A 144 -6.36 16.78 8.95
CA GLU A 144 -6.52 18.18 9.32
C GLU A 144 -7.93 18.64 8.96
N MET A 145 -8.52 19.43 9.82
CA MET A 145 -9.81 20.04 9.58
C MET A 145 -9.60 21.44 9.01
N TRP A 146 -10.22 21.70 7.86
CA TRP A 146 -10.23 23.02 7.22
C TRP A 146 -11.58 23.66 7.37
N ILE A 147 -11.57 24.95 7.74
CA ILE A 147 -12.79 25.76 7.87
C ILE A 147 -12.67 27.00 6.98
N ARG A 148 -13.75 27.40 6.34
CA ARG A 148 -13.84 28.61 5.52
C ARG A 148 -13.78 29.85 6.41
N GLN A 149 -12.63 30.55 6.41
CA GLN A 149 -12.45 31.77 7.21
C GLN A 149 -13.38 32.89 6.79
N ASP A 150 -13.59 33.05 5.48
CA ASP A 150 -14.52 34.03 4.94
C ASP A 150 -15.97 33.82 5.39
N TRP A 151 -16.38 32.58 5.59
CA TRP A 151 -17.70 32.26 6.14
C TRP A 151 -17.82 32.59 7.63
N LEU A 152 -16.76 32.32 8.39
CA LEU A 152 -16.70 32.73 9.79
C LEU A 152 -16.80 34.26 9.91
N ASP A 153 -16.01 34.98 9.10
CA ASP A 153 -15.98 36.43 9.11
C ASP A 153 -17.34 37.04 8.74
N ASN A 154 -18.03 36.49 7.70
CA ASN A 154 -19.32 36.94 7.28
C ASN A 154 -20.42 36.77 8.34
N LEU A 155 -20.33 35.71 9.14
CA LEU A 155 -21.26 35.40 10.22
C LEU A 155 -20.81 35.96 11.58
N GLY A 156 -19.64 36.59 11.67
CA GLY A 156 -19.05 37.08 12.91
C GLY A 156 -18.72 35.99 13.93
N LEU A 157 -18.33 34.82 13.45
CA LEU A 157 -17.99 33.64 14.26
C LEU A 157 -16.47 33.50 14.41
N GLU A 158 -16.08 33.00 15.59
CA GLU A 158 -14.68 32.66 15.87
C GLU A 158 -14.36 31.23 15.36
N VAL A 159 -13.06 30.95 15.15
CA VAL A 159 -12.59 29.60 14.84
C VAL A 159 -12.90 28.66 16.00
N PRO A 160 -13.65 27.56 15.78
CA PRO A 160 -14.05 26.66 16.85
C PRO A 160 -12.84 25.91 17.44
N ARG A 161 -12.80 25.82 18.76
CA ARG A 161 -11.73 25.13 19.52
C ARG A 161 -12.22 23.89 20.26
N THR A 162 -13.52 23.70 20.32
CA THR A 162 -14.20 22.57 20.96
C THR A 162 -15.20 21.94 19.99
N TRP A 163 -15.62 20.71 20.29
CA TRP A 163 -16.65 20.04 19.50
C TRP A 163 -17.99 20.78 19.51
N ASP A 164 -18.37 21.33 20.66
CA ASP A 164 -19.63 22.08 20.80
C ASP A 164 -19.61 23.36 19.96
N GLU A 165 -18.49 24.08 19.97
CA GLU A 165 -18.29 25.24 19.10
C GLU A 165 -18.31 24.87 17.63
N LEU A 166 -17.68 23.73 17.26
CA LEU A 166 -17.71 23.23 15.87
C LEU A 166 -19.13 22.93 15.42
N VAL A 167 -19.95 22.27 16.24
CA VAL A 167 -21.36 22.02 15.95
C VAL A 167 -22.11 23.32 15.75
N THR A 168 -21.90 24.31 16.64
CA THR A 168 -22.53 25.63 16.53
C THR A 168 -22.16 26.34 15.23
N VAL A 169 -20.88 26.31 14.83
CA VAL A 169 -20.40 26.87 13.57
C VAL A 169 -21.03 26.14 12.37
N ALA A 170 -21.06 24.80 12.41
CA ALA A 170 -21.65 24.00 11.34
C ALA A 170 -23.15 24.29 11.17
N GLU A 171 -23.91 24.43 12.26
CA GLU A 171 -25.33 24.80 12.23
C GLU A 171 -25.53 26.20 11.64
N ALA A 172 -24.67 27.16 12.02
CA ALA A 172 -24.72 28.50 11.47
C ALA A 172 -24.43 28.52 9.96
N PHE A 173 -23.46 27.75 9.49
CA PHE A 173 -23.14 27.63 8.06
C PHE A 173 -24.29 27.05 7.23
N VAL A 174 -25.06 26.14 7.82
CA VAL A 174 -26.23 25.54 7.14
C VAL A 174 -27.44 26.45 7.15
N THR A 175 -27.65 27.26 8.22
CA THR A 175 -28.90 27.98 8.45
C THR A 175 -28.85 29.47 8.10
N GLN A 176 -27.65 30.06 8.02
CA GLN A 176 -27.49 31.51 7.89
C GLN A 176 -26.90 31.98 6.56
N ASP A 177 -26.66 31.04 5.61
CA ASP A 177 -26.18 31.33 4.24
C ASP A 177 -24.96 32.28 4.25
N PRO A 178 -23.76 31.78 4.68
CA PRO A 178 -22.55 32.58 4.92
C PRO A 178 -21.86 33.11 3.66
#